data_8083de6b1d5a6453decafd6acf24571c
#
_entry.id   8083de6b1d5a6453decafd6acf24571c
#
_cell.length_a   1.000
_cell.length_b   1.000
_cell.length_c   1.000
_cell.angle_alpha   90.00
_cell.angle_beta   90.00
_cell.angle_gamma   90.00
#
_symmetry.space_group_name_H-M   'P 1'
#
loop_
_entity.id
_entity.type
_entity.pdbx_description
1 polymer ?
#
loop_
_entity_poly.entity_id
_entity_poly.type
_entity_poly.pdbx_seq_one_letter_code
_entity_poly.pdbx_strand_id
1 'polypeptide(L)'
;MRIGIITFHRAINYGAVLQTYALQKYLNVSNYDAEVIDYRCEHMENFYKTFTIKDKSVKQIIRGMLNLKNTYKKKREFYRFLDQNVRISTEVYDKFNIDKANLRYDKFITGSDQVFNFACTDFDKTYFLQFVKNCDNKLSYAASFGMKEIPDSYVNDYKSLL
;
A
#
# COMPACT_ATOMS: atom_id res chain seq x y z
N MET A 1 14.77 -17.01 -5.37
CA MET A 1 13.51 -16.49 -5.93
C MET A 1 13.25 -15.14 -5.29
N ARG A 2 13.17 -14.09 -6.11
CA ARG A 2 12.87 -12.72 -5.65
C ARG A 2 11.39 -12.46 -5.66
N ILE A 3 10.85 -11.97 -4.54
CA ILE A 3 9.43 -11.70 -4.37
C ILE A 3 9.22 -10.21 -4.10
N GLY A 4 8.40 -9.57 -4.95
CA GLY A 4 7.94 -8.21 -4.73
C GLY A 4 6.58 -8.19 -4.00
N ILE A 5 6.49 -7.44 -2.90
CA ILE A 5 5.25 -7.30 -2.12
C ILE A 5 4.61 -5.95 -2.43
N ILE A 6 3.35 -5.95 -2.85
CA ILE A 6 2.50 -4.77 -3.03
C ILE A 6 1.50 -4.70 -1.87
N THR A 7 1.59 -3.68 -1.05
CA THR A 7 0.71 -3.46 0.11
C THR A 7 0.69 -2.00 0.54
N PHE A 8 -0.13 -1.67 1.55
CA PHE A 8 -0.24 -0.32 2.11
C PHE A 8 0.91 0.04 3.06
N HIS A 9 2.16 -0.19 2.65
CA HIS A 9 3.34 0.03 3.50
C HIS A 9 3.53 1.49 3.95
N ARG A 10 2.99 2.46 3.20
CA ARG A 10 3.11 3.90 3.51
C ARG A 10 1.93 4.46 4.32
N ALA A 11 0.94 3.63 4.63
CA ALA A 11 -0.17 4.05 5.48
C ALA A 11 0.31 4.36 6.90
N ILE A 12 -0.15 5.49 7.47
CA ILE A 12 0.14 5.86 8.86
C ILE A 12 -0.82 5.11 9.79
N ASN A 13 -0.76 3.80 9.74
CA ASN A 13 -1.61 2.86 10.46
C ASN A 13 -0.77 1.71 11.00
N TYR A 14 -0.90 1.41 12.29
CA TYR A 14 -0.12 0.34 12.95
C TYR A 14 -0.37 -1.03 12.32
N GLY A 15 -1.63 -1.35 12.02
CA GLY A 15 -1.99 -2.62 11.38
C GLY A 15 -1.31 -2.78 10.03
N ALA A 16 -1.39 -1.75 9.16
CA ALA A 16 -0.79 -1.76 7.84
C ALA A 16 0.75 -1.93 7.88
N VAL A 17 1.42 -1.24 8.79
CA VAL A 17 2.88 -1.32 8.93
C VAL A 17 3.32 -2.65 9.51
N LEU A 18 2.66 -3.15 10.56
CA LEU A 18 3.02 -4.40 11.22
C LEU A 18 2.75 -5.62 10.32
N GLN A 19 1.65 -5.64 9.57
CA GLN A 19 1.38 -6.71 8.61
C GLN A 19 2.42 -6.72 7.46
N THR A 20 2.82 -5.54 6.96
CA THR A 20 3.88 -5.41 5.96
C THR A 20 5.19 -6.03 6.46
N TYR A 21 5.61 -5.65 7.66
CA TYR A 21 6.78 -6.22 8.32
C TYR A 21 6.67 -7.72 8.51
N ALA A 22 5.54 -8.21 9.05
CA ALA A 22 5.34 -9.62 9.36
C ALA A 22 5.39 -10.50 8.10
N LEU A 23 4.70 -10.10 7.03
CA LEU A 23 4.70 -10.84 5.76
C LEU A 23 6.11 -10.92 5.17
N GLN A 24 6.80 -9.79 5.07
CA GLN A 24 8.16 -9.77 4.52
C GLN A 24 9.11 -10.60 5.39
N LYS A 25 9.04 -10.44 6.72
CA LYS A 25 9.89 -11.18 7.65
C LYS A 25 9.68 -12.68 7.54
N TYR A 26 8.41 -13.11 7.46
CA TYR A 26 8.06 -14.52 7.28
C TYR A 26 8.66 -15.10 5.98
N LEU A 27 8.50 -14.41 4.87
CA LEU A 27 9.04 -14.84 3.59
C LEU A 27 10.57 -14.95 3.62
N ASN A 28 11.25 -13.95 4.22
CA ASN A 28 12.71 -13.95 4.30
C ASN A 28 13.25 -15.07 5.24
N VAL A 29 12.56 -15.35 6.34
CA VAL A 29 12.91 -16.49 7.22
C VAL A 29 12.66 -17.84 6.52
N SER A 30 11.70 -17.87 5.59
CA SER A 30 11.39 -19.03 4.74
C SER A 30 12.32 -19.15 3.52
N ASN A 31 13.46 -18.47 3.51
CA ASN A 31 14.48 -18.48 2.45
C ASN A 31 14.03 -17.91 1.09
N TYR A 32 13.04 -17.04 1.07
CA TYR A 32 12.72 -16.23 -0.09
C TYR A 32 13.42 -14.86 0.01
N ASP A 33 13.79 -14.28 -1.12
CA ASP A 33 14.33 -12.91 -1.20
C ASP A 33 13.18 -11.92 -1.40
N ALA A 34 12.48 -11.58 -0.32
CA ALA A 34 11.30 -10.74 -0.37
C ALA A 34 11.62 -9.28 -0.02
N GLU A 35 11.13 -8.34 -0.84
CA GLU A 35 11.14 -6.92 -0.51
C GLU A 35 9.79 -6.26 -0.84
N VAL A 36 9.47 -5.18 -0.14
CA VAL A 36 8.28 -4.38 -0.38
C VAL A 36 8.57 -3.43 -1.54
N ILE A 37 7.72 -3.44 -2.55
CA ILE A 37 7.81 -2.50 -3.67
C ILE A 37 7.36 -1.12 -3.21
N ASP A 38 8.20 -0.09 -3.30
CA ASP A 38 7.85 1.30 -2.95
C ASP A 38 6.89 1.88 -4.00
N TYR A 39 5.67 1.36 -4.00
CA TYR A 39 4.62 1.82 -4.89
C TYR A 39 3.88 3.03 -4.31
N ARG A 40 3.77 4.09 -5.11
CA ARG A 40 3.14 5.36 -4.77
C ARG A 40 1.76 5.45 -5.41
N CYS A 41 0.75 4.92 -4.72
CA CYS A 41 -0.65 5.12 -5.12
C CYS A 41 -1.04 6.58 -4.93
N GLU A 42 -1.41 7.26 -6.01
CA GLU A 42 -1.74 8.69 -6.02
C GLU A 42 -2.89 9.01 -5.06
N HIS A 43 -3.93 8.17 -5.02
CA HIS A 43 -5.07 8.35 -4.11
C HIS A 43 -4.63 8.31 -2.64
N MET A 44 -3.83 7.30 -2.26
CA MET A 44 -3.29 7.16 -0.91
C MET A 44 -2.35 8.32 -0.53
N GLU A 45 -1.46 8.72 -1.43
CA GLU A 45 -0.57 9.86 -1.19
C GLU A 45 -1.37 11.15 -0.96
N ASN A 46 -2.42 11.39 -1.74
CA ASN A 46 -3.29 12.55 -1.61
C ASN A 46 -4.12 12.49 -0.32
N PHE A 47 -4.64 11.31 0.07
CA PHE A 47 -5.37 11.15 1.32
C PHE A 47 -4.54 11.59 2.54
N TYR A 48 -3.25 11.27 2.56
CA TYR A 48 -2.34 11.68 3.64
C TYR A 48 -1.75 13.08 3.46
N LYS A 49 -1.85 13.69 2.25
CA LYS A 49 -1.48 15.10 2.00
C LYS A 49 -2.61 16.07 2.36
N THR A 50 -3.86 15.63 2.35
CA THR A 50 -5.05 16.49 2.49
C THR A 50 -5.27 16.96 3.92
N PHE A 51 -4.28 17.63 4.49
CA PHE A 51 -4.49 18.65 5.49
C PHE A 51 -4.56 20.01 4.78
N THR A 52 -5.48 20.16 3.84
CA THR A 52 -5.66 21.42 3.14
C THR A 52 -6.59 22.33 3.95
N ILE A 53 -6.13 23.57 4.11
CA ILE A 53 -6.74 24.65 4.90
C ILE A 53 -8.09 25.14 4.33
N LYS A 54 -8.51 24.64 3.16
CA LYS A 54 -9.55 25.26 2.34
C LYS A 54 -10.96 25.33 2.93
N ASP A 55 -11.31 24.48 3.93
CA ASP A 55 -12.70 24.42 4.41
C ASP A 55 -12.85 24.29 5.94
N LYS A 56 -11.89 24.79 6.73
CA LYS A 56 -11.93 24.63 8.19
C LYS A 56 -12.16 25.96 8.90
N SER A 57 -13.04 25.94 9.92
CA SER A 57 -13.22 27.08 10.83
C SER A 57 -11.88 27.39 11.56
N VAL A 58 -11.71 28.65 11.99
CA VAL A 58 -10.51 29.11 12.72
C VAL A 58 -10.17 28.21 13.92
N LYS A 59 -11.19 27.70 14.65
CA LYS A 59 -11.00 26.75 15.75
C LYS A 59 -10.41 25.41 15.29
N GLN A 60 -10.80 24.92 14.13
CA GLN A 60 -10.26 23.68 13.55
C GLN A 60 -8.84 23.87 13.03
N ILE A 61 -8.49 25.04 12.54
CA ILE A 61 -7.13 25.39 12.11
C ILE A 61 -6.19 25.44 13.33
N ILE A 62 -6.57 26.10 14.42
CA ILE A 62 -5.78 26.15 15.67
C ILE A 62 -5.59 24.75 16.26
N ARG A 63 -6.67 23.96 16.33
CA ARG A 63 -6.62 22.56 16.79
C ARG A 63 -5.75 21.68 15.87
N GLY A 64 -5.78 21.94 14.56
CA GLY A 64 -4.91 21.33 13.57
C GLY A 64 -3.45 21.67 13.79
N MET A 65 -3.12 22.94 14.05
CA MET A 65 -1.75 23.40 14.33
C MET A 65 -1.19 22.80 15.63
N LEU A 66 -1.99 22.68 16.69
CA LEU A 66 -1.58 22.01 17.93
C LEU A 66 -1.33 20.51 17.72
N ASN A 67 -2.08 19.86 16.82
CA ASN A 67 -1.92 18.47 16.49
C ASN A 67 -0.84 18.20 15.43
N LEU A 68 -0.37 19.21 14.69
CA LEU A 68 0.66 19.05 13.64
C LEU A 68 1.95 18.45 14.18
N LYS A 69 2.42 18.91 15.35
CA LYS A 69 3.64 18.35 15.99
C LYS A 69 3.48 16.85 16.29
N ASN A 70 2.33 16.46 16.83
CA ASN A 70 2.06 15.04 17.16
C ASN A 70 1.88 14.20 15.90
N THR A 71 1.20 14.72 14.88
CA THR A 71 1.02 14.04 13.59
C THR A 71 2.36 13.89 12.88
N TYR A 72 3.20 14.92 12.88
CA TYR A 72 4.54 14.87 12.29
C TYR A 72 5.45 13.89 13.03
N LYS A 73 5.45 13.93 14.37
CA LYS A 73 6.19 12.98 15.21
C LYS A 73 5.75 11.55 14.93
N LYS A 74 4.42 11.30 14.90
CA LYS A 74 3.86 10.00 14.59
C LYS A 74 4.32 9.52 13.20
N LYS A 75 4.18 10.35 12.17
CA LYS A 75 4.60 10.03 10.80
C LYS A 75 6.10 9.67 10.74
N ARG A 76 6.95 10.44 11.43
CA ARG A 76 8.39 10.18 11.51
C ARG A 76 8.71 8.83 12.14
N GLU A 77 8.02 8.47 13.24
CA GLU A 77 8.23 7.19 13.92
C GLU A 77 7.78 6.00 13.04
N PHE A 78 6.69 6.14 12.28
CA PHE A 78 6.28 5.12 11.31
C PHE A 78 7.33 4.91 10.23
N TYR A 79 7.84 5.97 9.61
CA TYR A 79 8.89 5.86 8.59
C TYR A 79 10.19 5.31 9.17
N ARG A 80 10.58 5.75 10.37
CA ARG A 80 11.76 5.20 11.04
C ARG A 80 11.64 3.70 11.30
N PHE A 81 10.46 3.23 11.72
CA PHE A 81 10.23 1.80 11.89
C PHE A 81 10.37 1.05 10.55
N LEU A 82 9.79 1.56 9.49
CA LEU A 82 9.89 0.98 8.15
C LEU A 82 11.35 0.91 7.69
N ASP A 83 12.09 2.00 7.78
CA ASP A 83 13.50 2.09 7.36
C ASP A 83 14.39 1.10 8.11
N GLN A 84 14.09 0.85 9.40
CA GLN A 84 14.90 -0.03 10.25
C GLN A 84 14.53 -1.51 10.14
N ASN A 85 13.29 -1.83 9.77
CA ASN A 85 12.75 -3.18 9.92
C ASN A 85 12.22 -3.79 8.63
N VAL A 86 11.93 -2.99 7.61
CA VAL A 86 11.33 -3.43 6.36
C VAL A 86 12.26 -3.09 5.20
N ARG A 87 12.61 -4.09 4.42
CA ARG A 87 13.37 -3.88 3.19
C ARG A 87 12.41 -3.41 2.10
N ILE A 88 12.56 -2.16 1.70
CA ILE A 88 11.76 -1.52 0.67
C ILE A 88 12.63 -1.35 -0.57
N SER A 89 12.05 -1.48 -1.77
CA SER A 89 12.77 -1.30 -3.03
C SER A 89 13.45 0.07 -3.11
N THR A 90 14.66 0.11 -3.65
CA THR A 90 15.38 1.38 -3.89
C THR A 90 14.74 2.21 -4.99
N GLU A 91 14.10 1.54 -5.96
CA GLU A 91 13.30 2.21 -6.98
C GLU A 91 11.91 2.52 -6.45
N VAL A 92 11.45 3.72 -6.77
CA VAL A 92 10.09 4.19 -6.51
C VAL A 92 9.24 3.91 -7.74
N TYR A 93 8.09 3.32 -7.51
CA TYR A 93 7.15 2.96 -8.56
C TYR A 93 5.84 3.73 -8.42
N ASP A 94 5.23 4.01 -9.55
CA ASP A 94 3.89 4.56 -9.69
C ASP A 94 3.13 3.83 -10.82
N LYS A 95 1.91 4.25 -11.13
CA LYS A 95 1.09 3.65 -12.18
C LYS A 95 1.70 3.69 -13.60
N PHE A 96 2.71 4.56 -13.83
CA PHE A 96 3.34 4.74 -15.15
C PHE A 96 4.60 3.90 -15.35
N ASN A 97 5.20 3.41 -14.25
CA ASN A 97 6.47 2.68 -14.34
C ASN A 97 6.48 1.33 -13.62
N ILE A 98 5.37 0.92 -12.97
CA ILE A 98 5.29 -0.32 -12.19
C ILE A 98 5.56 -1.58 -13.03
N ASP A 99 5.31 -1.55 -14.32
CA ASP A 99 5.60 -2.64 -15.25
C ASP A 99 7.08 -3.04 -15.28
N LYS A 100 8.00 -2.08 -15.00
CA LYS A 100 9.44 -2.33 -14.89
C LYS A 100 9.79 -3.29 -13.74
N ALA A 101 8.93 -3.42 -12.75
CA ALA A 101 9.12 -4.37 -11.65
C ALA A 101 9.19 -5.83 -12.13
N ASN A 102 8.56 -6.16 -13.29
CA ASN A 102 8.69 -7.49 -13.92
C ASN A 102 10.14 -7.89 -14.27
N LEU A 103 11.05 -6.94 -14.36
CA LEU A 103 12.48 -7.20 -14.63
C LEU A 103 13.26 -7.52 -13.35
N ARG A 104 12.67 -7.31 -12.18
CA ARG A 104 13.35 -7.41 -10.87
C ARG A 104 12.86 -8.55 -10.01
N TYR A 105 11.62 -8.97 -10.18
CA TYR A 105 10.98 -9.97 -9.33
C TYR A 105 10.48 -11.16 -10.13
N ASP A 106 10.65 -12.35 -9.54
CA ASP A 106 10.17 -13.61 -10.11
C ASP A 106 8.69 -13.81 -9.80
N LYS A 107 8.24 -13.36 -8.62
CA LYS A 107 6.86 -13.48 -8.12
C LYS A 107 6.43 -12.17 -7.48
N PHE A 108 5.13 -11.95 -7.46
CA PHE A 108 4.51 -10.79 -6.84
C PHE A 108 3.42 -11.23 -5.87
N ILE A 109 3.39 -10.63 -4.68
CA ILE A 109 2.35 -10.87 -3.67
C ILE A 109 1.63 -9.56 -3.40
N THR A 110 0.31 -9.57 -3.51
CA THR A 110 -0.53 -8.47 -3.04
C THR A 110 -1.19 -8.82 -1.70
N GLY A 111 -1.30 -7.85 -0.81
CA GLY A 111 -1.83 -8.04 0.54
C GLY A 111 -0.71 -7.94 1.59
N SER A 112 -0.88 -8.20 2.81
CA SER A 112 -2.11 -8.49 3.57
C SER A 112 -2.70 -7.14 4.03
N ASP A 113 -3.84 -6.74 3.60
CA ASP A 113 -4.64 -5.58 4.03
C ASP A 113 -5.90 -5.50 3.13
N GLN A 114 -6.69 -4.45 3.29
CA GLN A 114 -7.83 -4.17 2.40
C GLN A 114 -7.38 -3.53 1.07
N VAL A 115 -6.39 -4.15 0.43
CA VAL A 115 -5.79 -3.66 -0.83
C VAL A 115 -6.75 -3.67 -2.01
N PHE A 116 -7.84 -4.45 -1.92
CA PHE A 116 -8.91 -4.48 -2.92
C PHE A 116 -10.04 -3.49 -2.62
N ASN A 117 -9.91 -2.66 -1.58
CA ASN A 117 -10.92 -1.66 -1.25
C ASN A 117 -10.81 -0.45 -2.18
N PHE A 118 -11.79 -0.27 -3.07
CA PHE A 118 -11.81 0.88 -4.00
C PHE A 118 -11.79 2.23 -3.28
N ALA A 119 -12.41 2.34 -2.10
CA ALA A 119 -12.41 3.58 -1.32
C ALA A 119 -11.01 3.96 -0.80
N CYS A 120 -10.10 2.99 -0.67
CA CYS A 120 -8.71 3.23 -0.25
C CYS A 120 -7.77 3.49 -1.42
N THR A 121 -8.06 2.90 -2.60
CA THR A 121 -7.11 2.84 -3.72
C THR A 121 -7.59 3.60 -4.96
N ASP A 122 -8.83 4.12 -4.97
CA ASP A 122 -9.49 4.64 -6.17
C ASP A 122 -9.44 3.62 -7.33
N PHE A 123 -9.68 2.35 -6.98
CA PHE A 123 -9.67 1.24 -7.92
C PHE A 123 -8.33 1.04 -8.65
N ASP A 124 -7.22 1.35 -8.02
CA ASP A 124 -5.89 1.20 -8.62
C ASP A 124 -5.57 -0.28 -8.90
N LYS A 125 -5.50 -0.61 -10.18
CA LYS A 125 -5.31 -1.98 -10.71
C LYS A 125 -3.95 -2.59 -10.34
N THR A 126 -3.01 -1.79 -9.85
CA THR A 126 -1.70 -2.26 -9.38
C THR A 126 -1.86 -3.22 -8.21
N TYR A 127 -2.82 -2.97 -7.31
CA TYR A 127 -3.10 -3.88 -6.19
C TYR A 127 -3.71 -5.22 -6.61
N PHE A 128 -4.24 -5.31 -7.83
CA PHE A 128 -4.69 -6.57 -8.46
C PHE A 128 -3.59 -7.23 -9.30
N LEU A 129 -2.37 -6.72 -9.23
CA LEU A 129 -1.21 -7.22 -9.97
C LEU A 129 -1.43 -7.25 -11.50
N GLN A 130 -2.21 -6.31 -12.04
CA GLN A 130 -2.50 -6.27 -13.48
C GLN A 130 -1.28 -5.91 -14.34
N PHE A 131 -0.25 -5.32 -13.75
CA PHE A 131 1.03 -5.06 -14.42
C PHE A 131 1.90 -6.32 -14.59
N VAL A 132 1.62 -7.40 -13.86
CA VAL A 132 2.39 -8.64 -13.91
C VAL A 132 2.01 -9.42 -15.16
N LYS A 133 3.00 -9.69 -16.01
CA LYS A 133 2.80 -10.28 -17.34
C LYS A 133 2.40 -11.75 -17.30
N ASN A 134 3.01 -12.55 -16.41
CA ASN A 134 2.69 -13.97 -16.26
C ASN A 134 1.77 -14.19 -15.06
N CYS A 135 0.58 -14.73 -15.30
CA CYS A 135 -0.40 -15.01 -14.25
C CYS A 135 0.12 -15.96 -13.15
N ASP A 136 0.98 -16.91 -13.50
CA ASP A 136 1.57 -17.84 -12.53
C ASP A 136 2.47 -17.14 -11.50
N ASN A 137 2.85 -15.88 -11.77
CA ASN A 137 3.68 -15.08 -10.90
C ASN A 137 2.87 -14.15 -9.98
N LYS A 138 1.53 -14.19 -10.06
CA LYS A 138 0.62 -13.40 -9.23
C LYS A 138 0.15 -14.22 -8.04
N LEU A 139 0.31 -13.67 -6.86
CA LEU A 139 -0.11 -14.28 -5.59
C LEU A 139 -0.90 -13.26 -4.77
N SER A 140 -1.86 -13.75 -3.99
CA SER A 140 -2.58 -12.94 -3.02
C SER A 140 -2.45 -13.59 -1.64
N TYR A 141 -2.12 -12.80 -0.64
CA TYR A 141 -2.04 -13.26 0.75
C TYR A 141 -2.88 -12.37 1.66
N ALA A 142 -3.95 -12.93 2.22
CA ALA A 142 -4.86 -12.23 3.14
C ALA A 142 -5.30 -10.84 2.65
N ALA A 143 -5.39 -10.65 1.34
CA ALA A 143 -5.96 -9.44 0.75
C ALA A 143 -7.47 -9.41 0.96
N SER A 144 -8.04 -8.24 1.22
CA SER A 144 -9.47 -8.10 1.46
C SER A 144 -10.05 -6.86 0.80
N PHE A 145 -11.38 -6.86 0.68
CA PHE A 145 -12.13 -5.69 0.22
C PHE A 145 -12.39 -4.68 1.34
N GLY A 146 -12.27 -5.09 2.61
CA GLY A 146 -12.52 -4.24 3.76
C GLY A 146 -13.98 -3.75 3.90
N MET A 147 -14.91 -4.39 3.20
CA MET A 147 -16.33 -4.06 3.18
C MET A 147 -17.19 -5.32 3.24
N LYS A 148 -18.44 -5.18 3.68
CA LYS A 148 -19.39 -6.32 3.80
C LYS A 148 -19.93 -6.73 2.44
N GLU A 149 -20.21 -5.78 1.58
CA GLU A 149 -20.82 -5.99 0.25
C GLU A 149 -20.10 -5.09 -0.76
N ILE A 150 -19.90 -5.62 -1.96
CA ILE A 150 -19.38 -4.85 -3.09
C ILE A 150 -20.57 -4.16 -3.75
N PRO A 151 -20.56 -2.83 -3.92
CA PRO A 151 -21.63 -2.13 -4.64
C PRO A 151 -21.80 -2.68 -6.06
N ASP A 152 -23.04 -2.84 -6.51
CA ASP A 152 -23.37 -3.43 -7.82
C ASP A 152 -22.62 -2.78 -8.98
N SER A 153 -22.40 -1.46 -8.89
CA SER A 153 -21.63 -0.70 -9.88
C SER A 153 -20.20 -1.18 -10.09
N TYR A 154 -19.60 -1.83 -9.09
CA TYR A 154 -18.20 -2.32 -9.13
C TYR A 154 -18.07 -3.84 -9.33
N VAL A 155 -19.18 -4.58 -9.29
CA VAL A 155 -19.14 -6.06 -9.35
C VAL A 155 -18.47 -6.55 -10.63
N ASN A 156 -18.81 -5.96 -11.78
CA ASN A 156 -18.25 -6.38 -13.06
C ASN A 156 -16.78 -6.02 -13.19
N ASP A 157 -16.37 -4.86 -12.65
CA ASP A 157 -14.97 -4.44 -12.63
C ASP A 157 -14.12 -5.40 -11.79
N TYR A 158 -14.60 -5.76 -10.60
CA TYR A 158 -13.90 -6.74 -9.75
C TYR A 158 -13.79 -8.12 -10.40
N LYS A 159 -14.88 -8.61 -11.04
CA LYS A 159 -14.86 -9.88 -11.76
C LYS A 159 -13.84 -9.92 -12.90
N SER A 160 -13.54 -8.78 -13.49
CA SER A 160 -12.55 -8.69 -14.57
C SER A 160 -11.10 -8.65 -14.08
N LEU A 161 -10.88 -8.36 -12.78
CA LEU A 161 -9.57 -8.17 -12.17
C LEU A 161 -9.10 -9.37 -11.34
N LEU A 162 -10.04 -10.21 -10.90
CA LEU A 162 -9.79 -11.41 -10.10
C LEU A 162 -9.87 -12.67 -10.94
#